data_d5e231d4661a68b2de20bc5654767fc0
#
_entry.id   d5e231d4661a68b2de20bc5654767fc0
#
_cell.length_a   1.000
_cell.length_b   1.000
_cell.length_c   1.000
_cell.angle_alpha   90.00
_cell.angle_beta   90.00
_cell.angle_gamma   90.00
#
_symmetry.space_group_name_H-M   'P 1'
#
loop_
_entity.id
_entity.type
_entity.pdbx_description
1 polymer ?
#
loop_
_entity_poly.entity_id
_entity_poly.type
_entity_poly.pdbx_seq_one_letter_code
_entity_poly.pdbx_strand_id
1 'polypeptide(L)'
;MIEGKTFNLTLATSSRKFLEGTTNTYGYNKLSFWGPTLILNQGETVTMNVKNELKEATTVHWHGLHLPAATDGGPHQIVEPGKTWSPSFVVKNNAGTYWYHPHLHEATQKQLALGAGGLIIIRDPIEAKLALPRTYGVDDLPLVLTSRRFKENQITYDGDNDKYGDYQLTNGTLDAQTKLPRQLVRLRILNAEIERGYVLGFSDNRVFYQIATDGGLVDKPVPLKRLTLMVGERTEILVDLGADKVGGTVDLMAYNSNQTFGFPGGEPDTGGANGSFLNNYDYRLLHINVVAPTAKAVTKVPETLTRNVFVSEKEATAKRTISVTDGRPHFAFDGKPFDMHTTNMVVKLGATEVWTVKNNNIFGHSFHLHDVQFRILSRTDREIADYEKGWKDTFYLPKGASVTFVAKFDDFASDTDPFMFHCHMSNHEDGGMMGQFIVSKDPAAVKKDAKGMINFRAQTKHPLPAAEVVATAAQASKPAAVFAKSDLSGNRLVLADLAKTKPVVLFFIEKECPCSRDAAPYLSQLQAAYGRSCSVVGVINADEVGAKEWAAAVKPGFPVIPDPDFAVIDAYGAKRSVYVTVIAPGGTIAKAYPGYNADSLSEISATVAQLGGVPSVKLVWKDAPGELLAGCPLK
;
A
#
# COMPACT_ATOMS: atom_id res chain seq x y z
N MET A 1 19.27 -2.39 -14.54
CA MET A 1 19.46 -1.47 -13.40
C MET A 1 19.59 -0.04 -13.89
N ILE A 2 19.29 0.92 -13.05
CA ILE A 2 19.45 2.36 -13.29
C ILE A 2 20.23 2.95 -12.11
N GLU A 3 21.25 3.76 -12.38
CA GLU A 3 22.06 4.44 -11.36
C GLU A 3 22.07 5.94 -11.66
N GLY A 4 21.99 6.79 -10.63
CA GLY A 4 21.98 8.25 -10.78
C GLY A 4 21.25 8.98 -9.66
N LYS A 5 20.91 10.25 -9.90
CA LYS A 5 20.19 11.10 -8.94
C LYS A 5 18.75 11.42 -9.39
N THR A 6 18.43 11.20 -10.65
CA THR A 6 17.08 11.36 -11.18
C THR A 6 16.66 10.06 -11.85
N PHE A 7 15.57 9.51 -11.36
CA PHE A 7 15.01 8.24 -11.83
C PHE A 7 13.67 8.51 -12.49
N ASN A 8 13.54 8.11 -13.75
CA ASN A 8 12.28 8.18 -14.49
C ASN A 8 11.68 6.78 -14.53
N LEU A 9 10.57 6.62 -13.86
CA LEU A 9 9.83 5.36 -13.75
C LEU A 9 8.46 5.52 -14.39
N THR A 10 8.21 4.81 -15.47
CA THR A 10 6.91 4.79 -16.15
C THR A 10 6.26 3.43 -15.91
N LEU A 11 5.20 3.39 -15.12
CA LEU A 11 4.40 2.19 -14.90
C LEU A 11 3.34 2.08 -15.99
N ALA A 12 3.30 0.95 -16.68
CA ALA A 12 2.36 0.72 -17.77
C ALA A 12 1.89 -0.74 -17.82
N THR A 13 0.78 -0.95 -18.51
CA THR A 13 0.35 -2.31 -18.90
C THR A 13 1.37 -2.91 -19.86
N SER A 14 1.63 -4.19 -19.68
CA SER A 14 2.56 -4.95 -20.49
C SER A 14 2.03 -6.37 -20.68
N SER A 15 2.83 -7.23 -21.28
CA SER A 15 2.50 -8.64 -21.40
C SER A 15 3.74 -9.52 -21.35
N ARG A 16 3.57 -10.74 -20.86
CA ARG A 16 4.63 -11.74 -20.77
C ARG A 16 4.08 -13.14 -21.03
N LYS A 17 4.89 -14.00 -21.58
CA LYS A 17 4.60 -15.42 -21.69
C LYS A 17 5.21 -16.13 -20.49
N PHE A 18 4.39 -16.58 -19.54
CA PHE A 18 4.82 -17.43 -18.43
C PHE A 18 4.56 -18.90 -18.74
N LEU A 19 3.36 -19.22 -19.19
CA LEU A 19 2.92 -20.54 -19.62
C LEU A 19 2.78 -20.58 -21.14
N GLU A 20 1.81 -21.28 -21.67
CA GLU A 20 1.64 -21.40 -23.13
C GLU A 20 1.12 -20.13 -23.79
N GLY A 21 0.25 -19.38 -23.12
CA GLY A 21 -0.38 -18.15 -23.62
C GLY A 21 0.29 -16.87 -23.16
N THR A 22 -0.22 -15.75 -23.66
CA THR A 22 0.17 -14.40 -23.22
C THR A 22 -0.58 -14.01 -21.96
N THR A 23 0.14 -13.56 -20.96
CA THR A 23 -0.37 -13.04 -19.68
C THR A 23 -0.28 -11.52 -19.67
N ASN A 24 -1.35 -10.84 -19.32
CA ASN A 24 -1.33 -9.41 -19.06
C ASN A 24 -0.59 -9.12 -17.75
N THR A 25 0.27 -8.13 -17.78
CA THR A 25 1.15 -7.78 -16.66
C THR A 25 1.26 -6.26 -16.52
N TYR A 26 1.88 -5.83 -15.45
CA TYR A 26 2.40 -4.46 -15.28
C TYR A 26 3.92 -4.49 -15.27
N GLY A 27 4.52 -3.42 -15.75
CA GLY A 27 5.97 -3.26 -15.72
C GLY A 27 6.40 -1.81 -15.80
N TYR A 28 7.55 -1.52 -15.21
CA TYR A 28 8.17 -0.22 -15.31
C TYR A 28 9.11 -0.14 -16.51
N ASN A 29 9.14 1.02 -17.18
CA ASN A 29 10.12 1.33 -18.22
C ASN A 29 10.16 0.29 -19.35
N LYS A 30 8.99 -0.15 -19.81
CA LYS A 30 8.80 -1.13 -20.89
C LYS A 30 9.27 -2.56 -20.55
N LEU A 31 9.60 -2.85 -19.29
CA LEU A 31 9.79 -4.23 -18.87
C LEU A 31 8.45 -4.96 -18.86
N SER A 32 8.49 -6.25 -19.13
CA SER A 32 7.26 -7.06 -19.23
C SER A 32 6.69 -7.49 -17.88
N PHE A 33 7.45 -7.34 -16.81
CA PHE A 33 7.08 -7.69 -15.43
C PHE A 33 8.16 -7.14 -14.50
N TRP A 34 7.78 -6.58 -13.35
CA TRP A 34 8.66 -5.85 -12.44
C TRP A 34 9.26 -4.59 -13.06
N GLY A 35 10.08 -3.92 -12.27
CA GLY A 35 10.80 -2.72 -12.64
C GLY A 35 12.32 -2.90 -12.57
N PRO A 36 13.08 -1.89 -13.01
CA PRO A 36 14.53 -1.90 -12.94
C PRO A 36 15.00 -1.83 -11.48
N THR A 37 16.13 -2.46 -11.17
CA THR A 37 16.83 -2.21 -9.90
C THR A 37 17.40 -0.79 -9.93
N LEU A 38 17.10 0.01 -8.90
CA LEU A 38 17.61 1.37 -8.71
C LEU A 38 18.84 1.31 -7.80
N ILE A 39 19.92 2.00 -8.21
CA ILE A 39 21.14 2.12 -7.39
C ILE A 39 21.21 3.54 -6.86
N LEU A 40 21.18 3.68 -5.53
CA LEU A 40 21.24 4.96 -4.82
C LEU A 40 22.53 5.01 -3.98
N ASN A 41 23.04 6.21 -3.73
CA ASN A 41 24.17 6.41 -2.82
C ASN A 41 23.73 7.19 -1.57
N GLN A 42 24.13 6.73 -0.41
CA GLN A 42 23.87 7.41 0.85
C GLN A 42 24.39 8.86 0.81
N GLY A 43 23.60 9.79 1.34
CA GLY A 43 23.90 11.23 1.40
C GLY A 43 23.54 12.00 0.14
N GLU A 44 23.19 11.34 -0.97
CA GLU A 44 22.76 12.05 -2.20
C GLU A 44 21.27 12.41 -2.12
N THR A 45 20.94 13.58 -2.69
CA THR A 45 19.54 13.93 -2.97
C THR A 45 19.13 13.28 -4.28
N VAL A 46 18.04 12.56 -4.26
CA VAL A 46 17.48 11.89 -5.45
C VAL A 46 16.07 12.40 -5.75
N THR A 47 15.70 12.37 -7.02
CA THR A 47 14.35 12.68 -7.51
C THR A 47 13.78 11.46 -8.24
N MET A 48 12.59 11.06 -7.85
CA MET A 48 11.88 9.91 -8.43
C MET A 48 10.69 10.42 -9.26
N ASN A 49 10.80 10.46 -10.57
CA ASN A 49 9.70 10.83 -11.46
C ASN A 49 8.89 9.57 -11.79
N VAL A 50 7.78 9.38 -11.12
CA VAL A 50 6.88 8.22 -11.31
C VAL A 50 5.72 8.65 -12.19
N LYS A 51 5.70 8.17 -13.43
CA LYS A 51 4.60 8.37 -14.38
C LYS A 51 3.67 7.16 -14.37
N ASN A 52 2.39 7.38 -14.14
CA ASN A 52 1.36 6.37 -14.24
C ASN A 52 0.74 6.36 -15.66
N GLU A 53 0.99 5.32 -16.43
CA GLU A 53 0.36 5.06 -17.74
C GLU A 53 -0.68 3.92 -17.67
N LEU A 54 -1.03 3.46 -16.46
CA LEU A 54 -2.17 2.56 -16.26
C LEU A 54 -3.49 3.32 -16.51
N LYS A 55 -4.57 2.56 -16.64
CA LYS A 55 -5.95 3.11 -16.67
C LYS A 55 -6.56 3.30 -15.28
N GLU A 56 -5.83 2.95 -14.24
CA GLU A 56 -6.22 3.04 -12.82
C GLU A 56 -5.18 3.83 -12.03
N ALA A 57 -5.58 4.35 -10.88
CA ALA A 57 -4.67 5.02 -9.96
C ALA A 57 -3.64 4.03 -9.38
N THR A 58 -2.50 4.55 -8.94
CA THR A 58 -1.44 3.79 -8.25
C THR A 58 -0.76 4.65 -7.21
N THR A 59 0.06 4.04 -6.38
CA THR A 59 1.07 4.71 -5.56
C THR A 59 2.40 4.00 -5.75
N VAL A 60 3.50 4.58 -5.24
CA VAL A 60 4.80 3.89 -5.19
C VAL A 60 5.45 4.15 -3.85
N HIS A 61 5.38 3.17 -2.97
CA HIS A 61 6.07 3.20 -1.68
C HIS A 61 7.53 2.76 -1.84
N TRP A 62 8.43 3.50 -1.19
CA TRP A 62 9.87 3.23 -1.16
C TRP A 62 10.19 2.42 0.10
N HIS A 63 9.85 1.15 0.09
CA HIS A 63 9.86 0.27 1.26
C HIS A 63 11.24 0.22 1.96
N GLY A 64 11.22 0.58 3.23
CA GLY A 64 12.38 0.60 4.11
C GLY A 64 13.23 1.86 3.99
N LEU A 65 12.91 2.81 3.11
CA LEU A 65 13.62 4.08 3.05
C LEU A 65 13.15 5.00 4.18
N HIS A 66 14.12 5.65 4.82
CA HIS A 66 13.89 6.67 5.84
C HIS A 66 13.83 8.05 5.18
N LEU A 67 12.61 8.57 5.04
CA LEU A 67 12.31 9.76 4.24
C LEU A 67 11.05 10.48 4.75
N PRO A 68 10.79 11.74 4.32
CA PRO A 68 9.59 12.46 4.76
C PRO A 68 8.28 11.76 4.36
N ALA A 69 7.29 11.72 5.25
CA ALA A 69 6.01 11.07 5.04
C ALA A 69 5.30 11.51 3.74
N ALA A 70 5.39 12.79 3.37
CA ALA A 70 4.84 13.32 2.12
C ALA A 70 5.51 12.72 0.85
N THR A 71 6.66 12.07 0.99
CA THR A 71 7.40 11.42 -0.11
C THR A 71 7.47 9.91 0.02
N ASP A 72 6.81 9.34 1.03
CA ASP A 72 6.84 7.93 1.39
C ASP A 72 6.15 7.01 0.36
N GLY A 73 5.14 7.54 -0.33
CA GLY A 73 4.42 6.80 -1.36
C GLY A 73 3.36 5.84 -0.82
N GLY A 74 2.90 6.09 0.40
CA GLY A 74 1.78 5.36 1.01
C GLY A 74 0.42 5.69 0.35
N PRO A 75 -0.70 5.25 0.94
CA PRO A 75 -2.04 5.41 0.35
C PRO A 75 -2.44 6.85 0.04
N HIS A 76 -1.77 7.83 0.68
CA HIS A 76 -2.06 9.27 0.50
C HIS A 76 -1.38 9.90 -0.72
N GLN A 77 -0.33 9.29 -1.30
CA GLN A 77 0.40 9.83 -2.45
C GLN A 77 -0.07 9.19 -3.76
N ILE A 78 -1.35 9.40 -4.09
CA ILE A 78 -2.00 8.80 -5.26
C ILE A 78 -1.45 9.41 -6.56
N VAL A 79 -1.10 8.55 -7.50
CA VAL A 79 -0.69 8.93 -8.85
C VAL A 79 -1.79 8.52 -9.83
N GLU A 80 -2.61 9.49 -10.22
CA GLU A 80 -3.73 9.28 -11.14
C GLU A 80 -3.28 8.86 -12.55
N PRO A 81 -4.14 8.21 -13.34
CA PRO A 81 -3.85 7.88 -14.73
C PRO A 81 -3.33 9.07 -15.54
N GLY A 82 -2.22 8.87 -16.24
CA GLY A 82 -1.54 9.89 -17.05
C GLY A 82 -0.79 10.97 -16.25
N LYS A 83 -0.77 10.91 -14.91
CA LYS A 83 -0.06 11.86 -14.06
C LYS A 83 1.34 11.38 -13.72
N THR A 84 2.15 12.33 -13.25
CA THR A 84 3.51 12.09 -12.74
C THR A 84 3.62 12.64 -11.33
N TRP A 85 4.12 11.83 -10.42
CA TRP A 85 4.52 12.20 -9.07
C TRP A 85 6.04 12.24 -8.98
N SER A 86 6.60 13.33 -8.44
CA SER A 86 8.05 13.60 -8.49
C SER A 86 8.60 13.92 -7.09
N PRO A 87 8.60 12.97 -6.14
CA PRO A 87 9.20 13.19 -4.83
C PRO A 87 10.72 13.34 -4.95
N SER A 88 11.28 14.18 -4.07
CA SER A 88 12.73 14.36 -3.93
C SER A 88 13.10 14.28 -2.46
N PHE A 89 14.13 13.51 -2.15
CA PHE A 89 14.58 13.27 -0.78
C PHE A 89 16.08 12.95 -0.72
N VAL A 90 16.67 13.12 0.47
CA VAL A 90 18.05 12.71 0.75
C VAL A 90 18.05 11.23 1.14
N VAL A 91 18.92 10.44 0.54
CA VAL A 91 19.10 9.01 0.89
C VAL A 91 19.85 8.92 2.22
N LYS A 92 19.15 8.59 3.30
CA LYS A 92 19.73 8.50 4.64
C LYS A 92 20.12 7.07 5.04
N ASN A 93 19.52 6.08 4.41
CA ASN A 93 19.68 4.68 4.74
C ASN A 93 21.12 4.16 4.54
N ASN A 94 21.47 3.15 5.34
CA ASN A 94 22.70 2.40 5.18
C ASN A 94 22.71 1.54 3.92
N ALA A 95 23.89 1.10 3.48
CA ALA A 95 24.00 0.16 2.37
C ALA A 95 23.21 -1.12 2.66
N GLY A 96 22.40 -1.53 1.69
CA GLY A 96 21.51 -2.67 1.82
C GLY A 96 20.58 -2.84 0.62
N THR A 97 19.66 -3.77 0.76
CA THR A 97 18.65 -4.08 -0.24
C THR A 97 17.30 -3.62 0.25
N TYR A 98 16.69 -2.75 -0.54
CA TYR A 98 15.36 -2.15 -0.36
C TYR A 98 14.54 -2.41 -1.62
N TRP A 99 13.29 -1.93 -1.67
CA TRP A 99 12.46 -2.12 -2.85
C TRP A 99 11.38 -1.05 -2.98
N TYR A 100 10.66 -1.04 -4.08
CA TYR A 100 9.52 -0.17 -4.31
C TYR A 100 8.36 -0.97 -4.83
N HIS A 101 7.15 -0.64 -4.39
CA HIS A 101 5.93 -1.36 -4.74
C HIS A 101 4.69 -0.46 -4.57
N PRO A 102 3.54 -0.84 -5.17
CA PRO A 102 2.30 -0.12 -4.95
C PRO A 102 1.83 -0.27 -3.50
N HIS A 103 1.15 0.76 -3.00
CA HIS A 103 0.59 0.81 -1.65
C HIS A 103 -0.79 1.50 -1.68
N LEU A 104 -1.51 1.39 -2.79
CA LEU A 104 -2.85 1.95 -2.93
C LEU A 104 -3.84 1.01 -2.22
N HIS A 105 -4.53 1.53 -1.21
CA HIS A 105 -5.53 0.76 -0.45
C HIS A 105 -6.55 0.10 -1.38
N GLU A 106 -6.85 -1.18 -1.14
CA GLU A 106 -7.72 -2.06 -1.94
C GLU A 106 -7.18 -2.42 -3.36
N ALA A 107 -5.94 -2.00 -3.70
CA ALA A 107 -5.35 -2.30 -5.00
C ALA A 107 -3.91 -2.84 -4.92
N THR A 108 -3.32 -2.92 -3.72
CA THR A 108 -1.93 -3.35 -3.52
C THR A 108 -1.73 -4.77 -4.02
N GLN A 109 -2.58 -5.73 -3.63
CA GLN A 109 -2.49 -7.12 -4.06
C GLN A 109 -2.53 -7.26 -5.59
N LYS A 110 -3.52 -6.65 -6.22
CA LYS A 110 -3.68 -6.68 -7.68
C LYS A 110 -2.45 -6.16 -8.40
N GLN A 111 -2.02 -4.95 -8.06
CA GLN A 111 -0.93 -4.28 -8.76
C GLN A 111 0.41 -4.99 -8.54
N LEU A 112 0.67 -5.46 -7.32
CA LEU A 112 1.86 -6.26 -6.99
C LEU A 112 1.82 -7.62 -7.70
N ALA A 113 0.67 -8.30 -7.72
CA ALA A 113 0.51 -9.57 -8.41
C ALA A 113 0.82 -9.45 -9.91
N LEU A 114 0.38 -8.37 -10.55
CA LEU A 114 0.62 -8.09 -11.97
C LEU A 114 2.05 -7.61 -12.28
N GLY A 115 2.87 -7.28 -11.26
CA GLY A 115 4.30 -6.99 -11.43
C GLY A 115 4.69 -5.52 -11.23
N ALA A 116 3.87 -4.71 -10.55
CA ALA A 116 4.24 -3.35 -10.21
C ALA A 116 5.18 -3.34 -8.99
N GLY A 117 6.49 -3.38 -9.21
CA GLY A 117 7.50 -3.33 -8.15
C GLY A 117 8.92 -3.42 -8.68
N GLY A 118 9.91 -3.24 -7.82
CA GLY A 118 11.32 -3.39 -8.20
C GLY A 118 12.26 -3.19 -7.01
N LEU A 119 13.52 -3.53 -7.18
CA LEU A 119 14.53 -3.44 -6.13
C LEU A 119 15.21 -2.08 -6.08
N ILE A 120 15.66 -1.72 -4.88
CA ILE A 120 16.57 -0.60 -4.62
C ILE A 120 17.80 -1.17 -3.91
N ILE A 121 18.98 -0.81 -4.39
CA ILE A 121 20.24 -1.09 -3.72
C ILE A 121 20.85 0.23 -3.29
N ILE A 122 21.12 0.39 -2.00
CA ILE A 122 21.83 1.56 -1.48
C ILE A 122 23.27 1.18 -1.26
N ARG A 123 24.17 2.07 -1.63
CA ARG A 123 25.62 2.00 -1.40
C ARG A 123 26.04 3.07 -0.42
N ASP A 124 26.99 2.74 0.44
CA ASP A 124 27.58 3.69 1.38
C ASP A 124 29.12 3.53 1.47
N PRO A 125 29.82 4.50 2.09
CA PRO A 125 31.28 4.44 2.23
C PRO A 125 31.79 3.29 3.10
N ILE A 126 30.96 2.69 3.97
CA ILE A 126 31.33 1.56 4.83
C ILE A 126 31.37 0.29 3.98
N GLU A 127 30.26 0.00 3.31
CA GLU A 127 30.13 -1.18 2.42
C GLU A 127 31.18 -1.13 1.28
N ALA A 128 31.45 0.06 0.72
CA ALA A 128 32.41 0.24 -0.36
C ALA A 128 33.85 -0.19 -0.01
N LYS A 129 34.22 -0.18 1.27
CA LYS A 129 35.56 -0.58 1.75
C LYS A 129 35.70 -2.08 2.00
N LEU A 130 34.59 -2.82 2.02
CA LEU A 130 34.60 -4.27 2.30
C LEU A 130 34.98 -5.06 1.05
N ALA A 131 35.66 -6.17 1.23
CA ALA A 131 35.92 -7.13 0.16
C ALA A 131 34.66 -8.00 -0.06
N LEU A 132 33.65 -7.45 -0.70
CA LEU A 132 32.39 -8.13 -1.03
C LEU A 132 32.22 -8.28 -2.55
N PRO A 133 31.54 -9.32 -3.03
CA PRO A 133 31.10 -9.40 -4.41
C PRO A 133 30.23 -8.18 -4.77
N ARG A 134 30.48 -7.54 -5.94
CA ARG A 134 29.85 -6.27 -6.35
C ARG A 134 29.46 -6.17 -7.81
N THR A 135 29.83 -7.15 -8.62
CA THR A 135 29.50 -7.09 -10.05
C THR A 135 28.08 -7.54 -10.27
N TYR A 136 27.17 -6.55 -10.41
CA TYR A 136 25.75 -6.77 -10.57
C TYR A 136 25.44 -7.77 -11.70
N GLY A 137 24.68 -8.81 -11.38
CA GLY A 137 24.29 -9.88 -12.30
C GLY A 137 25.40 -10.91 -12.59
N VAL A 138 26.58 -10.77 -11.97
CA VAL A 138 27.71 -11.72 -12.11
C VAL A 138 28.01 -12.42 -10.79
N ASP A 139 28.44 -11.67 -9.79
CA ASP A 139 28.72 -12.18 -8.44
C ASP A 139 27.94 -11.47 -7.33
N ASP A 140 27.16 -10.43 -7.67
CA ASP A 140 26.18 -9.74 -6.84
C ASP A 140 24.82 -9.82 -7.54
N LEU A 141 23.98 -10.77 -7.12
CA LEU A 141 22.76 -11.14 -7.80
C LEU A 141 21.53 -10.77 -6.97
N PRO A 142 20.67 -9.82 -7.42
CA PRO A 142 19.37 -9.57 -6.80
C PRO A 142 18.37 -10.65 -7.18
N LEU A 143 17.59 -11.10 -6.20
CA LEU A 143 16.57 -12.14 -6.33
C LEU A 143 15.26 -11.65 -5.73
N VAL A 144 14.25 -11.54 -6.56
CA VAL A 144 12.86 -11.27 -6.14
C VAL A 144 12.09 -12.59 -6.19
N LEU A 145 11.67 -13.06 -5.03
CA LEU A 145 10.93 -14.31 -4.88
C LEU A 145 9.43 -14.02 -4.82
N THR A 146 8.68 -14.65 -5.71
CA THR A 146 7.22 -14.58 -5.76
C THR A 146 6.64 -15.89 -6.22
N SER A 147 5.37 -16.15 -5.92
CA SER A 147 4.59 -17.18 -6.63
C SER A 147 3.32 -16.56 -7.23
N ARG A 148 2.78 -17.18 -8.26
CA ARG A 148 1.56 -16.71 -8.94
C ARG A 148 0.64 -17.89 -9.25
N ARG A 149 -0.65 -17.60 -9.22
CA ARG A 149 -1.68 -18.50 -9.73
C ARG A 149 -2.13 -18.02 -11.10
N PHE A 150 -2.36 -18.95 -12.00
CA PHE A 150 -2.80 -18.66 -13.35
C PHE A 150 -4.11 -19.39 -13.66
N LYS A 151 -5.06 -18.65 -14.23
CA LYS A 151 -6.27 -19.19 -14.83
C LYS A 151 -6.36 -18.69 -16.26
N GLU A 152 -6.51 -19.59 -17.22
CA GLU A 152 -6.56 -19.23 -18.65
C GLU A 152 -5.37 -18.34 -19.09
N ASN A 153 -4.18 -18.66 -18.62
CA ASN A 153 -2.93 -17.89 -18.80
C ASN A 153 -2.91 -16.47 -18.20
N GLN A 154 -3.91 -16.06 -17.43
CA GLN A 154 -3.91 -14.79 -16.72
C GLN A 154 -3.56 -14.98 -15.23
N ILE A 155 -2.80 -14.04 -14.66
CA ILE A 155 -2.56 -14.00 -13.22
C ILE A 155 -3.88 -13.66 -12.53
N THR A 156 -4.22 -14.43 -11.48
CA THR A 156 -5.38 -14.18 -10.64
C THR A 156 -4.96 -13.44 -9.36
N TYR A 157 -5.87 -12.61 -8.83
CA TYR A 157 -5.62 -11.75 -7.67
C TYR A 157 -6.92 -11.49 -6.86
N ASP A 158 -7.72 -12.54 -6.68
CA ASP A 158 -9.01 -12.47 -5.98
C ASP A 158 -8.84 -12.63 -4.46
N GLY A 159 -8.37 -11.58 -3.79
CA GLY A 159 -8.29 -11.50 -2.33
C GLY A 159 -7.68 -12.74 -1.70
N ASP A 160 -8.38 -13.32 -0.75
CA ASP A 160 -7.96 -14.54 -0.04
C ASP A 160 -7.93 -15.79 -0.93
N ASN A 161 -8.64 -15.79 -2.08
CA ASN A 161 -8.66 -16.95 -2.98
C ASN A 161 -7.35 -17.15 -3.73
N ASP A 162 -6.58 -16.09 -3.95
CA ASP A 162 -5.36 -16.11 -4.74
C ASP A 162 -4.11 -15.69 -3.96
N LYS A 163 -4.16 -15.78 -2.63
CA LYS A 163 -3.06 -15.42 -1.74
C LYS A 163 -1.81 -16.29 -1.88
N TYR A 164 -1.98 -17.56 -2.28
CA TYR A 164 -0.89 -18.49 -2.53
C TYR A 164 -0.83 -18.87 -4.01
N GLY A 165 0.28 -18.56 -4.66
CA GLY A 165 0.54 -18.97 -6.03
C GLY A 165 0.93 -20.45 -6.14
N ASP A 166 0.63 -21.05 -7.29
CA ASP A 166 0.98 -22.45 -7.62
C ASP A 166 2.30 -22.57 -8.39
N TYR A 167 2.78 -21.46 -8.93
CA TYR A 167 3.98 -21.40 -9.75
C TYR A 167 4.99 -20.44 -9.12
N GLN A 168 6.15 -21.01 -8.73
CA GLN A 168 7.26 -20.20 -8.21
C GLN A 168 7.93 -19.40 -9.32
N LEU A 169 8.12 -18.12 -9.07
CA LEU A 169 8.83 -17.19 -9.94
C LEU A 169 10.02 -16.57 -9.20
N THR A 170 11.20 -16.66 -9.76
CA THR A 170 12.36 -15.90 -9.30
C THR A 170 12.73 -14.86 -10.36
N ASN A 171 12.74 -13.57 -9.99
CA ASN A 171 12.86 -12.46 -10.95
C ASN A 171 11.84 -12.54 -12.10
N GLY A 172 10.60 -12.97 -11.79
CA GLY A 172 9.53 -13.15 -12.78
C GLY A 172 9.79 -14.29 -13.77
N THR A 173 10.62 -15.28 -13.47
CA THR A 173 10.96 -16.40 -14.35
C THR A 173 10.61 -17.71 -13.66
N LEU A 174 9.86 -18.55 -14.38
CA LEU A 174 9.58 -19.93 -13.97
C LEU A 174 10.85 -20.77 -14.10
N ASP A 175 11.04 -21.71 -13.17
CA ASP A 175 12.21 -22.62 -13.16
C ASP A 175 13.52 -21.86 -13.40
N ALA A 176 13.70 -20.78 -12.64
CA ALA A 176 14.79 -19.83 -12.83
C ALA A 176 16.18 -20.48 -12.70
N GLN A 177 17.04 -20.16 -13.64
CA GLN A 177 18.41 -20.66 -13.69
C GLN A 177 19.39 -19.51 -13.87
N THR A 178 20.57 -19.65 -13.30
CA THR A 178 21.65 -18.68 -13.43
C THR A 178 23.02 -19.37 -13.56
N LYS A 179 24.02 -18.60 -13.99
CA LYS A 179 25.42 -19.00 -13.99
C LYS A 179 26.15 -18.13 -12.99
N LEU A 180 26.76 -18.73 -11.97
CA LEU A 180 27.55 -18.03 -10.96
C LEU A 180 29.00 -18.50 -10.98
N PRO A 181 29.98 -17.60 -10.80
CA PRO A 181 31.38 -17.93 -10.84
C PRO A 181 31.79 -18.74 -9.58
N ARG A 182 32.75 -19.63 -9.75
CA ARG A 182 33.36 -20.45 -8.68
C ARG A 182 34.20 -19.60 -7.72
N GLN A 183 33.51 -18.82 -6.89
CA GLN A 183 34.04 -17.89 -5.92
C GLN A 183 32.97 -17.56 -4.87
N LEU A 184 33.26 -16.68 -3.95
CA LEU A 184 32.24 -16.12 -3.08
C LEU A 184 31.29 -15.28 -3.93
N VAL A 185 29.97 -15.49 -3.79
CA VAL A 185 28.91 -14.76 -4.47
C VAL A 185 27.94 -14.14 -3.45
N ARG A 186 27.35 -13.02 -3.78
CA ARG A 186 26.34 -12.30 -2.97
C ARG A 186 24.98 -12.46 -3.59
N LEU A 187 24.02 -12.97 -2.82
CA LEU A 187 22.61 -13.00 -3.21
C LEU A 187 21.85 -11.99 -2.37
N ARG A 188 21.12 -11.09 -3.02
CA ARG A 188 20.24 -10.08 -2.41
C ARG A 188 18.82 -10.54 -2.58
N ILE A 189 18.20 -11.04 -1.52
CA ILE A 189 16.93 -11.75 -1.60
C ILE A 189 15.83 -10.91 -0.99
N LEU A 190 14.78 -10.67 -1.77
CA LEU A 190 13.51 -10.08 -1.36
C LEU A 190 12.41 -11.13 -1.43
N ASN A 191 11.63 -11.28 -0.37
CA ASN A 191 10.35 -11.96 -0.45
C ASN A 191 9.25 -10.96 -0.82
N ALA A 192 8.82 -10.97 -2.09
CA ALA A 192 7.78 -10.11 -2.64
C ALA A 192 6.49 -10.89 -2.95
N GLU A 193 6.17 -11.87 -2.12
CA GLU A 193 4.93 -12.63 -2.19
C GLU A 193 3.69 -11.82 -1.82
N ILE A 194 2.53 -12.38 -2.12
CA ILE A 194 1.27 -11.88 -1.58
C ILE A 194 1.16 -12.24 -0.09
N GLU A 195 1.40 -13.52 0.26
CA GLU A 195 1.28 -13.97 1.64
C GLU A 195 2.35 -15.00 2.06
N ARG A 196 2.96 -15.76 1.13
CA ARG A 196 3.83 -16.91 1.43
C ARG A 196 5.15 -16.52 2.11
N GLY A 197 5.48 -17.18 3.24
CA GLY A 197 6.81 -17.19 3.82
C GLY A 197 7.73 -18.24 3.20
N TYR A 198 9.05 -18.05 3.33
CA TYR A 198 10.06 -18.99 2.87
C TYR A 198 10.99 -19.40 3.99
N VAL A 199 11.38 -20.67 4.02
CA VAL A 199 12.53 -21.15 4.80
C VAL A 199 13.65 -21.47 3.81
N LEU A 200 14.57 -20.53 3.63
CA LEU A 200 15.65 -20.59 2.64
C LEU A 200 16.77 -21.53 3.06
N GLY A 201 17.36 -22.21 2.09
CA GLY A 201 18.56 -23.02 2.27
C GLY A 201 19.07 -23.56 0.93
N PHE A 202 20.15 -24.33 0.93
CA PHE A 202 20.71 -24.94 -0.27
C PHE A 202 20.46 -26.44 -0.33
N SER A 203 20.35 -27.00 -1.53
CA SER A 203 20.03 -28.41 -1.78
C SER A 203 21.06 -29.39 -1.19
N ASP A 204 22.30 -28.98 -1.06
CA ASP A 204 23.38 -29.76 -0.44
C ASP A 204 23.59 -29.43 1.06
N ASN A 205 22.70 -28.64 1.65
CA ASN A 205 22.75 -28.26 3.07
C ASN A 205 24.02 -27.51 3.48
N ARG A 206 24.69 -26.82 2.52
CA ARG A 206 25.87 -25.98 2.80
C ARG A 206 25.55 -24.83 3.74
N VAL A 207 26.57 -24.35 4.43
CA VAL A 207 26.53 -23.10 5.18
C VAL A 207 26.59 -21.93 4.20
N PHE A 208 25.77 -20.91 4.44
CA PHE A 208 25.87 -19.59 3.83
C PHE A 208 25.94 -18.53 4.93
N TYR A 209 26.33 -17.32 4.58
CA TYR A 209 26.57 -16.27 5.58
C TYR A 209 25.64 -15.09 5.33
N GLN A 210 24.72 -14.83 6.24
CA GLN A 210 23.95 -13.59 6.18
C GLN A 210 24.86 -12.41 6.50
N ILE A 211 24.81 -11.38 5.63
CA ILE A 211 25.63 -10.16 5.78
C ILE A 211 24.77 -8.90 5.95
N ALA A 212 23.49 -8.95 5.60
CA ALA A 212 22.56 -7.84 5.81
C ALA A 212 21.14 -8.34 6.10
N THR A 213 20.41 -7.51 6.84
CA THR A 213 18.97 -7.60 7.08
C THR A 213 18.27 -6.46 6.34
N ASP A 214 16.98 -6.17 6.64
CA ASP A 214 16.19 -5.14 5.98
C ASP A 214 16.86 -3.75 5.97
N GLY A 215 17.47 -3.37 7.08
CA GLY A 215 18.02 -2.02 7.28
C GLY A 215 19.55 -1.92 7.07
N GLY A 216 20.18 -2.91 6.47
CA GLY A 216 21.60 -2.85 6.12
C GLY A 216 22.47 -3.97 6.72
N LEU A 217 23.79 -3.76 6.68
CA LEU A 217 24.78 -4.74 7.11
C LEU A 217 24.65 -5.11 8.59
N VAL A 218 24.85 -6.40 8.92
CA VAL A 218 25.07 -6.87 10.29
C VAL A 218 26.52 -6.67 10.70
N ASP A 219 26.83 -6.71 12.00
CA ASP A 219 28.20 -6.45 12.50
C ASP A 219 29.22 -7.48 11.99
N LYS A 220 28.82 -8.74 11.96
CA LYS A 220 29.62 -9.88 11.49
C LYS A 220 28.76 -10.81 10.66
N PRO A 221 29.34 -11.50 9.66
CA PRO A 221 28.61 -12.52 8.92
C PRO A 221 28.06 -13.60 9.85
N VAL A 222 26.77 -13.92 9.69
CA VAL A 222 26.07 -14.93 10.50
C VAL A 222 26.03 -16.24 9.71
N PRO A 223 26.69 -17.31 10.16
CA PRO A 223 26.69 -18.60 9.48
C PRO A 223 25.34 -19.32 9.70
N LEU A 224 24.69 -19.70 8.63
CA LEU A 224 23.33 -20.29 8.63
C LEU A 224 23.27 -21.47 7.65
N LYS A 225 22.35 -22.41 7.91
CA LYS A 225 21.90 -23.43 6.95
C LYS A 225 20.46 -23.24 6.55
N ARG A 226 19.71 -22.53 7.36
CA ARG A 226 18.29 -22.17 7.13
C ARG A 226 18.05 -20.74 7.59
N LEU A 227 17.18 -20.03 6.87
CA LEU A 227 16.76 -18.67 7.20
C LEU A 227 15.30 -18.51 6.84
N THR A 228 14.45 -18.11 7.80
CA THR A 228 13.07 -17.75 7.53
C THR A 228 12.99 -16.33 6.99
N LEU A 229 12.29 -16.13 5.89
CA LEU A 229 12.11 -14.84 5.23
C LEU A 229 10.61 -14.64 4.93
N MET A 230 9.99 -13.68 5.61
CA MET A 230 8.57 -13.36 5.42
C MET A 230 8.37 -12.29 4.36
N VAL A 231 7.11 -12.08 4.00
CA VAL A 231 6.72 -11.09 2.99
C VAL A 231 7.19 -9.70 3.39
N GLY A 232 7.85 -9.00 2.48
CA GLY A 232 8.45 -7.68 2.71
C GLY A 232 9.86 -7.72 3.30
N GLU A 233 10.30 -8.82 3.91
CA GLU A 233 11.66 -8.94 4.43
C GLU A 233 12.69 -9.08 3.31
N ARG A 234 13.89 -8.53 3.56
CA ARG A 234 15.07 -8.66 2.71
C ARG A 234 16.20 -9.25 3.50
N THR A 235 17.05 -9.97 2.80
CA THR A 235 18.31 -10.48 3.34
C THR A 235 19.40 -10.48 2.27
N GLU A 236 20.64 -10.28 2.66
CA GLU A 236 21.77 -10.50 1.79
C GLU A 236 22.63 -11.60 2.36
N ILE A 237 22.97 -12.55 1.50
CA ILE A 237 23.79 -13.70 1.90
C ILE A 237 25.01 -13.84 1.00
N LEU A 238 26.11 -14.31 1.59
CA LEU A 238 27.29 -14.78 0.87
C LEU A 238 27.25 -16.31 0.79
N VAL A 239 27.45 -16.81 -0.42
CA VAL A 239 27.54 -18.26 -0.72
C VAL A 239 28.91 -18.54 -1.28
N ASP A 240 29.64 -19.46 -0.66
CA ASP A 240 30.95 -19.88 -1.17
C ASP A 240 30.80 -21.04 -2.15
N LEU A 241 31.11 -20.75 -3.42
CA LEU A 241 31.18 -21.72 -4.51
C LEU A 241 32.61 -22.09 -4.86
N GLY A 242 33.61 -21.65 -4.06
CA GLY A 242 35.05 -21.86 -4.34
C GLY A 242 35.48 -23.30 -4.41
N ALA A 243 34.84 -24.19 -3.64
CA ALA A 243 35.12 -25.63 -3.63
C ALA A 243 34.34 -26.42 -4.70
N ASP A 244 33.34 -25.81 -5.35
CA ASP A 244 32.49 -26.47 -6.35
C ASP A 244 33.26 -26.74 -7.65
N LYS A 245 32.85 -27.74 -8.39
CA LYS A 245 33.40 -28.00 -9.73
C LYS A 245 32.78 -27.07 -10.75
N VAL A 246 33.57 -26.54 -11.67
CA VAL A 246 33.05 -25.85 -12.86
C VAL A 246 32.20 -26.85 -13.67
N GLY A 247 30.97 -26.47 -14.03
CA GLY A 247 29.97 -27.37 -14.60
C GLY A 247 29.11 -28.12 -13.57
N GLY A 248 29.43 -28.01 -12.27
CA GLY A 248 28.57 -28.50 -11.20
C GLY A 248 27.37 -27.58 -10.96
N THR A 249 26.41 -28.07 -10.17
CA THR A 249 25.17 -27.35 -9.86
C THR A 249 24.84 -27.38 -8.38
N VAL A 250 24.14 -26.37 -7.90
CA VAL A 250 23.52 -26.30 -6.57
C VAL A 250 22.23 -25.49 -6.68
N ASP A 251 21.23 -25.83 -5.87
CA ASP A 251 19.94 -25.13 -5.88
C ASP A 251 19.75 -24.32 -4.60
N LEU A 252 19.27 -23.09 -4.75
CA LEU A 252 18.61 -22.38 -3.66
C LEU A 252 17.17 -22.92 -3.54
N MET A 253 16.79 -23.32 -2.34
CA MET A 253 15.55 -24.03 -2.04
C MET A 253 14.68 -23.26 -1.05
N ALA A 254 13.38 -23.43 -1.16
CA ALA A 254 12.43 -23.22 -0.08
C ALA A 254 12.19 -24.54 0.64
N TYR A 255 12.44 -24.60 1.93
CA TYR A 255 12.19 -25.75 2.80
C TYR A 255 10.89 -25.52 3.60
N ASN A 256 9.76 -25.54 2.89
CA ASN A 256 8.45 -25.22 3.45
C ASN A 256 7.64 -26.45 3.86
N SER A 257 8.18 -27.66 3.65
CA SER A 257 7.57 -28.89 4.17
C SER A 257 7.61 -28.92 5.70
N ASN A 258 6.61 -29.55 6.30
CA ASN A 258 6.54 -29.76 7.76
C ASN A 258 6.48 -28.48 8.60
N GLN A 259 6.02 -27.36 8.02
CA GLN A 259 5.73 -26.15 8.78
C GLN A 259 4.47 -26.35 9.63
N THR A 260 4.42 -25.70 10.78
CA THR A 260 3.24 -25.75 11.65
C THR A 260 2.08 -24.98 11.05
N PHE A 261 0.85 -25.39 11.37
CA PHE A 261 -0.35 -24.63 11.03
C PHE A 261 -0.23 -23.17 11.48
N GLY A 262 -0.55 -22.26 10.57
CA GLY A 262 -0.42 -20.83 10.77
C GLY A 262 0.90 -20.23 10.28
N PHE A 263 1.87 -21.05 9.80
CA PHE A 263 2.96 -20.53 8.99
C PHE A 263 2.43 -20.26 7.57
N PRO A 264 2.55 -19.03 7.04
CA PRO A 264 1.98 -18.67 5.73
C PRO A 264 2.56 -19.54 4.58
N GLY A 265 1.71 -20.34 3.94
CA GLY A 265 2.13 -21.32 2.95
C GLY A 265 2.65 -22.64 3.54
N GLY A 266 2.49 -22.86 4.85
CA GLY A 266 2.80 -24.11 5.53
C GLY A 266 1.59 -25.03 5.71
N GLU A 267 0.40 -24.60 5.35
CA GLU A 267 -0.81 -25.41 5.41
C GLU A 267 -0.76 -26.53 4.35
N PRO A 268 -1.18 -27.75 4.68
CA PRO A 268 -1.37 -28.79 3.67
C PRO A 268 -2.28 -28.30 2.55
N ASP A 269 -2.04 -28.77 1.33
CA ASP A 269 -2.97 -28.54 0.22
C ASP A 269 -4.26 -29.31 0.47
N THR A 270 -5.30 -28.59 0.92
CA THR A 270 -6.65 -29.13 1.14
C THR A 270 -7.59 -28.81 -0.01
N GLY A 271 -7.07 -28.17 -1.08
CA GLY A 271 -7.89 -27.59 -2.14
C GLY A 271 -8.62 -26.31 -1.69
N GLY A 272 -9.20 -25.60 -2.65
CA GLY A 272 -9.92 -24.34 -2.39
C GLY A 272 -8.99 -23.11 -2.25
N ALA A 273 -9.49 -22.06 -1.61
CA ALA A 273 -8.82 -20.75 -1.51
C ALA A 273 -7.43 -20.79 -0.87
N ASN A 274 -7.22 -21.68 0.09
CA ASN A 274 -5.96 -21.86 0.79
C ASN A 274 -5.06 -22.92 0.17
N GLY A 275 -5.53 -23.62 -0.87
CA GLY A 275 -4.78 -24.67 -1.55
C GLY A 275 -3.72 -24.09 -2.48
N SER A 276 -2.55 -24.69 -2.51
CA SER A 276 -1.50 -24.47 -3.51
C SER A 276 -0.55 -25.66 -3.51
N PHE A 277 -0.11 -26.08 -4.68
CA PHE A 277 0.86 -27.17 -4.85
C PHE A 277 2.21 -26.89 -4.15
N LEU A 278 2.49 -25.62 -3.84
CA LEU A 278 3.71 -25.21 -3.14
C LEU A 278 3.53 -25.16 -1.61
N ASN A 279 2.31 -25.33 -1.10
CA ASN A 279 2.07 -25.32 0.33
C ASN A 279 2.61 -26.61 0.98
N ASN A 280 3.27 -26.45 2.14
CA ASN A 280 3.84 -27.55 2.90
C ASN A 280 4.74 -28.47 2.04
N TYR A 281 5.49 -27.89 1.11
CA TYR A 281 6.35 -28.60 0.16
C TYR A 281 7.71 -27.93 0.03
N ASP A 282 8.76 -28.73 -0.21
CA ASP A 282 10.11 -28.24 -0.49
C ASP A 282 10.28 -28.12 -2.01
N TYR A 283 10.74 -26.94 -2.48
CA TYR A 283 10.86 -26.68 -3.90
C TYR A 283 12.03 -25.75 -4.22
N ARG A 284 12.45 -25.79 -5.47
CA ARG A 284 13.55 -24.99 -5.98
C ARG A 284 13.13 -23.55 -6.25
N LEU A 285 13.93 -22.60 -5.78
CA LEU A 285 13.81 -21.18 -6.05
C LEU A 285 14.73 -20.73 -7.18
N LEU A 286 15.96 -21.27 -7.23
CA LEU A 286 16.95 -20.90 -8.24
C LEU A 286 17.90 -22.07 -8.48
N HIS A 287 18.08 -22.45 -9.74
CA HIS A 287 19.11 -23.38 -10.17
C HIS A 287 20.39 -22.64 -10.51
N ILE A 288 21.50 -22.98 -9.84
CA ILE A 288 22.80 -22.35 -10.01
C ILE A 288 23.74 -23.27 -10.73
N ASN A 289 24.21 -22.88 -11.92
CA ASN A 289 25.26 -23.54 -12.68
C ASN A 289 26.60 -22.85 -12.34
N VAL A 290 27.56 -23.61 -11.83
CA VAL A 290 28.88 -23.08 -11.43
C VAL A 290 29.75 -22.94 -12.67
N VAL A 291 30.27 -21.73 -12.92
CA VAL A 291 31.15 -21.42 -14.04
C VAL A 291 32.56 -21.02 -13.54
N ALA A 292 33.49 -20.79 -14.48
CA ALA A 292 34.86 -20.37 -14.14
C ALA A 292 34.86 -19.09 -13.29
N PRO A 293 35.80 -18.94 -12.34
CA PRO A 293 35.89 -17.74 -11.52
C PRO A 293 36.20 -16.50 -12.36
N THR A 294 35.85 -15.32 -11.84
CA THR A 294 36.19 -14.05 -12.48
C THR A 294 37.67 -13.67 -12.19
N ALA A 295 38.22 -12.77 -12.99
CA ALA A 295 39.59 -12.29 -12.79
C ALA A 295 39.80 -11.55 -11.45
N LYS A 296 38.75 -11.03 -10.84
CA LYS A 296 38.77 -10.31 -9.55
C LYS A 296 37.91 -11.01 -8.50
N ALA A 297 38.09 -12.33 -8.39
CA ALA A 297 37.31 -13.16 -7.49
C ALA A 297 37.48 -12.74 -6.03
N VAL A 298 36.39 -12.54 -5.31
CA VAL A 298 36.39 -12.49 -3.86
C VAL A 298 36.30 -13.92 -3.35
N THR A 299 37.20 -14.32 -2.46
CA THR A 299 37.34 -15.72 -2.02
C THR A 299 37.25 -15.92 -0.50
N LYS A 300 37.14 -14.83 0.26
CA LYS A 300 37.07 -14.90 1.72
C LYS A 300 35.88 -14.13 2.25
N VAL A 301 35.14 -14.75 3.17
CA VAL A 301 34.09 -14.06 3.93
C VAL A 301 34.77 -13.06 4.87
N PRO A 302 34.39 -11.77 4.88
CA PRO A 302 34.93 -10.80 5.84
C PRO A 302 34.66 -11.21 7.29
N GLU A 303 35.59 -10.97 8.22
CA GLU A 303 35.37 -11.25 9.63
C GLU A 303 34.43 -10.24 10.30
N THR A 304 34.44 -8.99 9.83
CA THR A 304 33.60 -7.89 10.31
C THR A 304 33.05 -7.12 9.12
N LEU A 305 31.85 -6.59 9.25
CA LEU A 305 31.17 -5.83 8.19
C LEU A 305 30.98 -4.36 8.59
N THR A 306 30.44 -4.14 9.78
CA THR A 306 30.18 -2.80 10.30
C THR A 306 30.19 -2.83 11.83
N ARG A 307 29.85 -1.69 12.44
CA ARG A 307 29.52 -1.57 13.85
C ARG A 307 28.20 -0.83 13.99
N ASN A 308 27.12 -1.57 14.15
CA ASN A 308 25.82 -0.98 14.37
C ASN A 308 25.72 -0.37 15.78
N VAL A 309 25.16 0.84 15.85
CA VAL A 309 24.82 1.49 17.11
C VAL A 309 23.32 1.46 17.25
N PHE A 310 22.84 0.45 17.96
CA PHE A 310 21.41 0.30 18.18
C PHE A 310 20.91 1.23 19.30
N VAL A 311 19.70 1.71 19.13
CA VAL A 311 18.99 2.48 20.15
C VAL A 311 18.71 1.57 21.35
N SER A 312 18.91 2.11 22.56
CA SER A 312 18.67 1.37 23.80
C SER A 312 17.21 1.49 24.23
N GLU A 313 16.60 0.38 24.67
CA GLU A 313 15.28 0.39 25.30
C GLU A 313 15.22 1.25 26.57
N LYS A 314 16.37 1.49 27.20
CA LYS A 314 16.47 2.36 28.39
C LYS A 314 16.24 3.85 28.07
N GLU A 315 16.39 4.21 26.79
CA GLU A 315 16.13 5.56 26.30
C GLU A 315 14.64 5.76 25.93
N ALA A 316 13.82 4.70 26.04
CA ALA A 316 12.43 4.77 25.63
C ALA A 316 11.61 5.74 26.48
N THR A 317 10.97 6.68 25.81
CA THR A 317 10.08 7.69 26.42
C THR A 317 8.62 7.26 26.39
N ALA A 318 8.28 6.25 25.58
CA ALA A 318 6.94 5.67 25.49
C ALA A 318 6.98 4.17 25.21
N LYS A 319 5.93 3.48 25.63
CA LYS A 319 5.66 2.06 25.30
C LYS A 319 4.28 1.97 24.68
N ARG A 320 4.17 1.19 23.57
CA ARG A 320 2.91 0.94 22.89
C ARG A 320 2.65 -0.54 22.75
N THR A 321 1.38 -0.89 22.71
CA THR A 321 0.94 -2.24 22.34
C THR A 321 -0.05 -2.11 21.20
N ILE A 322 0.13 -2.93 20.18
CA ILE A 322 -0.74 -3.07 19.02
C ILE A 322 -1.16 -4.54 18.96
N SER A 323 -2.42 -4.82 18.75
CA SER A 323 -2.95 -6.17 18.68
C SER A 323 -3.53 -6.45 17.30
N VAL A 324 -3.06 -7.52 16.66
CA VAL A 324 -3.75 -8.10 15.51
C VAL A 324 -5.02 -8.77 16.02
N THR A 325 -6.15 -8.44 15.44
CA THR A 325 -7.46 -8.94 15.84
C THR A 325 -8.21 -9.50 14.65
N ASP A 326 -9.03 -10.52 14.89
CA ASP A 326 -9.98 -11.02 13.92
C ASP A 326 -11.18 -10.07 13.86
N GLY A 327 -11.24 -9.26 12.83
CA GLY A 327 -12.38 -8.41 12.55
C GLY A 327 -13.06 -8.83 11.25
N ARG A 328 -13.65 -10.04 11.19
CA ARG A 328 -14.43 -10.37 9.98
C ARG A 328 -15.63 -9.42 9.85
N PRO A 329 -15.88 -8.85 8.67
CA PRO A 329 -15.25 -9.15 7.36
C PRO A 329 -13.88 -8.51 7.12
N HIS A 330 -13.31 -7.74 8.04
CA HIS A 330 -12.09 -6.96 7.83
C HIS A 330 -10.96 -7.43 8.76
N PHE A 331 -9.75 -7.49 8.23
CA PHE A 331 -8.53 -7.56 9.03
C PHE A 331 -8.32 -6.24 9.78
N ALA A 332 -7.82 -6.28 11.02
CA ALA A 332 -7.74 -5.07 11.83
C ALA A 332 -6.57 -5.07 12.83
N PHE A 333 -6.10 -3.88 13.18
CA PHE A 333 -5.33 -3.64 14.40
C PHE A 333 -6.23 -3.04 15.48
N ASP A 334 -6.13 -3.56 16.70
CA ASP A 334 -6.91 -3.12 17.87
C ASP A 334 -8.44 -3.09 17.62
N GLY A 335 -8.93 -4.04 16.80
CA GLY A 335 -10.34 -4.14 16.43
C GLY A 335 -10.84 -3.04 15.50
N LYS A 336 -9.95 -2.24 14.90
CA LYS A 336 -10.28 -1.16 13.97
C LYS A 336 -9.69 -1.44 12.60
N PRO A 337 -10.50 -1.59 11.56
CA PRO A 337 -10.01 -1.63 10.19
C PRO A 337 -9.41 -0.27 9.83
N PHE A 338 -8.56 -0.27 8.81
CA PHE A 338 -7.92 0.94 8.32
C PHE A 338 -8.95 2.01 7.92
N ASP A 339 -8.67 3.25 8.29
CA ASP A 339 -9.41 4.43 7.85
C ASP A 339 -8.37 5.48 7.42
N MET A 340 -8.34 5.81 6.14
CA MET A 340 -7.40 6.78 5.55
C MET A 340 -7.39 8.15 6.23
N HIS A 341 -8.45 8.49 6.98
CA HIS A 341 -8.67 9.84 7.51
C HIS A 341 -8.35 9.99 8.97
N THR A 342 -8.14 8.88 9.66
CA THR A 342 -7.85 8.89 11.09
C THR A 342 -6.49 8.27 11.37
N THR A 343 -5.68 8.89 12.23
CA THR A 343 -4.46 8.25 12.71
C THR A 343 -4.69 7.51 14.01
N ASN A 344 -4.02 6.37 14.12
CA ASN A 344 -4.08 5.54 15.32
C ASN A 344 -3.27 6.17 16.47
N MET A 345 -2.17 6.87 16.17
CA MET A 345 -1.28 7.39 17.19
C MET A 345 -0.44 8.57 16.74
N VAL A 346 0.05 9.32 17.73
CA VAL A 346 1.05 10.38 17.55
C VAL A 346 2.32 9.96 18.26
N VAL A 347 3.43 10.06 17.56
CA VAL A 347 4.78 9.88 18.08
C VAL A 347 5.44 11.24 18.22
N LYS A 348 6.16 11.48 19.29
CA LYS A 348 6.90 12.73 19.48
C LYS A 348 8.21 12.69 18.68
N LEU A 349 8.50 13.76 17.95
CA LEU A 349 9.80 13.91 17.28
C LEU A 349 10.96 13.76 18.29
N GLY A 350 11.95 12.96 17.96
CA GLY A 350 13.11 12.64 18.81
C GLY A 350 12.82 11.52 19.82
N ALA A 351 11.62 10.97 19.87
CA ALA A 351 11.29 9.92 20.82
C ALA A 351 11.95 8.59 20.44
N THR A 352 12.43 7.88 21.44
CA THR A 352 12.66 6.45 21.40
C THR A 352 11.44 5.77 21.99
N GLU A 353 10.84 4.84 21.26
CA GLU A 353 9.66 4.11 21.72
C GLU A 353 9.89 2.59 21.68
N VAL A 354 9.30 1.88 22.63
CA VAL A 354 9.22 0.41 22.65
C VAL A 354 7.80 0.00 22.25
N TRP A 355 7.69 -0.76 21.17
CA TRP A 355 6.42 -1.25 20.68
C TRP A 355 6.34 -2.77 20.83
N THR A 356 5.18 -3.26 21.27
CA THR A 356 4.86 -4.68 21.32
C THR A 356 3.69 -4.97 20.39
N VAL A 357 3.89 -5.81 19.40
CA VAL A 357 2.83 -6.27 18.50
C VAL A 357 2.41 -7.67 18.91
N LYS A 358 1.13 -7.84 19.22
CA LYS A 358 0.53 -9.11 19.67
C LYS A 358 -0.32 -9.71 18.56
N ASN A 359 -0.12 -10.96 18.27
CA ASN A 359 -0.97 -11.69 17.35
C ASN A 359 -2.01 -12.51 18.12
N ASN A 360 -3.24 -12.03 18.14
CA ASN A 360 -4.38 -12.76 18.71
C ASN A 360 -5.11 -13.63 17.67
N ASN A 361 -4.55 -13.72 16.44
CA ASN A 361 -5.09 -14.48 15.34
C ASN A 361 -4.52 -15.92 15.34
N ILE A 362 -5.18 -16.81 14.61
CA ILE A 362 -4.76 -18.21 14.43
C ILE A 362 -3.73 -18.41 13.31
N PHE A 363 -3.47 -17.37 12.51
CA PHE A 363 -2.45 -17.35 11.46
C PHE A 363 -1.29 -16.43 11.81
N GLY A 364 -0.15 -16.66 11.17
CA GLY A 364 1.00 -15.77 11.25
C GLY A 364 0.84 -14.58 10.31
N HIS A 365 1.52 -13.49 10.63
CA HIS A 365 1.53 -12.24 9.87
C HIS A 365 2.96 -11.76 9.62
N SER A 366 3.13 -10.83 8.69
CA SER A 366 4.36 -10.10 8.48
C SER A 366 4.13 -8.63 8.84
N PHE A 367 4.64 -8.18 9.98
CA PHE A 367 4.43 -6.80 10.43
C PHE A 367 5.52 -5.89 9.86
N HIS A 368 5.11 -4.78 9.24
CA HIS A 368 5.99 -3.73 8.71
C HIS A 368 5.68 -2.38 9.34
N LEU A 369 6.73 -1.58 9.53
CA LEU A 369 6.68 -0.20 10.02
C LEU A 369 7.42 0.71 9.04
N HIS A 370 6.73 1.74 8.56
CA HIS A 370 7.31 2.80 7.72
C HIS A 370 8.20 3.74 8.54
N ASP A 371 8.93 4.63 7.86
CA ASP A 371 9.82 5.65 8.41
C ASP A 371 11.14 5.07 8.93
N VAL A 372 11.11 4.24 9.97
CA VAL A 372 12.30 3.90 10.76
C VAL A 372 12.65 2.42 10.72
N GLN A 373 13.95 2.13 10.85
CA GLN A 373 14.40 0.80 11.21
C GLN A 373 14.37 0.61 12.72
N PHE A 374 14.08 -0.60 13.16
CA PHE A 374 14.01 -0.97 14.55
C PHE A 374 14.90 -2.18 14.87
N ARG A 375 15.10 -2.44 16.15
CA ARG A 375 15.73 -3.64 16.67
C ARG A 375 14.73 -4.47 17.47
N ILE A 376 14.62 -5.75 17.18
CA ILE A 376 13.82 -6.69 17.97
C ILE A 376 14.49 -6.88 19.34
N LEU A 377 13.69 -6.74 20.41
CA LEU A 377 14.12 -6.89 21.80
C LEU A 377 13.75 -8.25 22.38
N SER A 378 12.56 -8.74 22.05
CA SER A 378 12.07 -10.03 22.53
C SER A 378 10.96 -10.58 21.66
N ARG A 379 10.76 -11.89 21.79
CA ARG A 379 9.67 -12.66 21.18
C ARG A 379 9.13 -13.62 22.23
N THR A 380 7.86 -14.04 22.11
CA THR A 380 7.26 -14.99 23.07
C THR A 380 7.20 -16.43 22.55
N ASP A 381 7.43 -16.62 21.24
CA ASP A 381 7.36 -17.93 20.57
C ASP A 381 8.70 -18.70 20.60
N ARG A 382 9.80 -17.99 20.63
CA ARG A 382 11.17 -18.55 20.62
C ARG A 382 12.20 -17.47 20.98
N GLU A 383 13.43 -17.88 21.13
CA GLU A 383 14.56 -16.94 21.19
C GLU A 383 14.72 -16.20 19.86
N ILE A 384 15.25 -14.96 19.92
CA ILE A 384 15.56 -14.18 18.73
C ILE A 384 16.65 -14.93 17.94
N ALA A 385 16.35 -15.33 16.73
CA ALA A 385 17.32 -15.99 15.87
C ALA A 385 18.44 -15.02 15.47
N ASP A 386 19.64 -15.55 15.23
CA ASP A 386 20.80 -14.71 14.88
C ASP A 386 20.55 -13.87 13.62
N TYR A 387 19.79 -14.38 12.67
CA TYR A 387 19.43 -13.69 11.44
C TYR A 387 18.39 -12.55 11.63
N GLU A 388 17.83 -12.39 12.83
CA GLU A 388 16.90 -11.30 13.17
C GLU A 388 17.56 -10.17 13.98
N LYS A 389 18.82 -10.30 14.36
CA LYS A 389 19.52 -9.38 15.28
C LYS A 389 20.05 -8.09 14.62
N GLY A 390 19.85 -7.90 13.32
CA GLY A 390 20.20 -6.68 12.58
C GLY A 390 19.13 -5.59 12.67
N TRP A 391 19.30 -4.54 11.88
CA TRP A 391 18.27 -3.54 11.64
C TRP A 391 17.11 -4.12 10.83
N LYS A 392 15.89 -4.00 11.33
CA LYS A 392 14.68 -4.52 10.72
C LYS A 392 13.68 -3.40 10.48
N ASP A 393 12.83 -3.57 9.49
CA ASP A 393 11.59 -2.81 9.30
C ASP A 393 10.36 -3.73 9.16
N THR A 394 10.62 -5.02 8.99
CA THR A 394 9.60 -6.07 8.84
C THR A 394 9.99 -7.29 9.67
N PHE A 395 9.03 -7.99 10.25
CA PHE A 395 9.28 -9.23 10.99
C PHE A 395 8.11 -10.21 10.94
N TYR A 396 8.43 -11.49 11.07
CA TYR A 396 7.44 -12.55 11.26
C TYR A 396 6.80 -12.48 12.64
N LEU A 397 5.47 -12.39 12.66
CA LEU A 397 4.62 -12.44 13.84
C LEU A 397 3.80 -13.73 13.83
N PRO A 398 4.25 -14.85 14.44
CA PRO A 398 3.54 -16.12 14.47
C PRO A 398 2.19 -16.03 15.20
N LYS A 399 1.31 -16.98 14.94
CA LYS A 399 0.04 -17.09 15.66
C LYS A 399 0.27 -17.12 17.16
N GLY A 400 -0.51 -16.36 17.92
CA GLY A 400 -0.47 -16.33 19.38
C GLY A 400 0.81 -15.71 19.97
N ALA A 401 1.74 -15.24 19.12
CA ALA A 401 3.01 -14.66 19.57
C ALA A 401 2.91 -13.15 19.80
N SER A 402 3.89 -12.64 20.53
CA SER A 402 4.16 -11.21 20.64
C SER A 402 5.63 -10.94 20.29
N VAL A 403 5.87 -9.86 19.56
CA VAL A 403 7.22 -9.37 19.25
C VAL A 403 7.34 -7.94 19.77
N THR A 404 8.40 -7.68 20.54
CA THR A 404 8.72 -6.36 21.09
C THR A 404 9.96 -5.82 20.40
N PHE A 405 9.92 -4.57 19.99
CA PHE A 405 11.04 -3.90 19.35
C PHE A 405 11.22 -2.47 19.87
N VAL A 406 12.39 -1.87 19.63
CA VAL A 406 12.69 -0.48 19.93
C VAL A 406 13.00 0.26 18.63
N ALA A 407 12.39 1.45 18.48
CA ALA A 407 12.59 2.35 17.35
C ALA A 407 12.83 3.79 17.83
N LYS A 408 13.53 4.59 17.03
CA LYS A 408 13.75 6.01 17.27
C LYS A 408 13.21 6.82 16.10
N PHE A 409 12.41 7.83 16.42
CA PHE A 409 11.71 8.71 15.46
C PHE A 409 12.34 10.10 15.53
N ASP A 410 13.52 10.28 14.96
CA ASP A 410 14.35 11.47 15.18
C ASP A 410 14.29 12.53 14.09
N ASP A 411 13.58 12.28 12.99
CA ASP A 411 13.33 13.30 11.98
C ASP A 411 11.97 13.13 11.24
N PHE A 412 11.75 13.95 10.22
CA PHE A 412 10.56 13.96 9.35
C PHE A 412 9.22 14.19 10.05
N ALA A 413 9.20 15.13 11.02
CA ALA A 413 7.93 15.51 11.63
C ALA A 413 6.95 16.10 10.60
N SER A 414 5.72 15.59 10.61
CA SER A 414 4.57 16.13 9.90
C SER A 414 3.31 15.90 10.73
N ASP A 415 2.56 16.98 11.03
CA ASP A 415 1.25 16.83 11.67
C ASP A 415 0.16 16.52 10.64
N THR A 416 0.54 16.39 9.37
CA THR A 416 -0.36 16.38 8.22
C THR A 416 -0.22 15.14 7.36
N ASP A 417 0.96 14.56 7.32
CA ASP A 417 1.26 13.40 6.50
C ASP A 417 1.62 12.24 7.42
N PRO A 418 0.83 11.16 7.42
CA PRO A 418 1.09 10.02 8.26
C PRO A 418 2.07 9.04 7.60
N PHE A 419 2.75 8.29 8.44
CA PHE A 419 3.41 7.04 8.11
C PHE A 419 2.49 5.86 8.43
N MET A 420 2.76 4.73 7.80
CA MET A 420 1.96 3.52 7.95
C MET A 420 2.65 2.49 8.86
N PHE A 421 1.85 1.63 9.46
CA PHE A 421 2.26 0.31 9.93
C PHE A 421 1.18 -0.69 9.49
N HIS A 422 1.58 -1.86 9.03
CA HIS A 422 0.62 -2.81 8.48
C HIS A 422 1.13 -4.25 8.47
N CYS A 423 0.22 -5.19 8.25
CA CYS A 423 0.61 -6.51 7.81
C CYS A 423 1.07 -6.43 6.35
N HIS A 424 2.27 -6.91 6.05
CA HIS A 424 2.82 -6.82 4.70
C HIS A 424 2.28 -7.91 3.74
N MET A 425 1.36 -8.74 4.19
CA MET A 425 0.57 -9.60 3.31
C MET A 425 -0.45 -8.73 2.60
N SER A 426 -0.32 -8.57 1.28
CA SER A 426 -1.04 -7.53 0.55
C SER A 426 -2.57 -7.73 0.52
N ASN A 427 -3.06 -8.98 0.62
CA ASN A 427 -4.48 -9.26 0.82
C ASN A 427 -4.99 -8.84 2.22
N HIS A 428 -4.17 -8.96 3.27
CA HIS A 428 -4.50 -8.49 4.61
C HIS A 428 -4.45 -6.95 4.70
N GLU A 429 -3.45 -6.34 4.06
CA GLU A 429 -3.31 -4.89 3.91
C GLU A 429 -4.54 -4.29 3.21
N ASP A 430 -4.89 -4.79 2.01
CA ASP A 430 -6.09 -4.38 1.27
C ASP A 430 -7.38 -4.68 2.06
N GLY A 431 -7.39 -5.72 2.88
CA GLY A 431 -8.47 -6.07 3.80
C GLY A 431 -8.57 -5.20 5.05
N GLY A 432 -7.68 -4.20 5.23
CA GLY A 432 -7.73 -3.22 6.31
C GLY A 432 -6.79 -3.50 7.50
N MET A 433 -5.88 -4.49 7.44
CA MET A 433 -4.85 -4.70 8.47
C MET A 433 -3.72 -3.68 8.33
N MET A 434 -4.07 -2.44 8.49
CA MET A 434 -3.20 -1.28 8.37
C MET A 434 -3.59 -0.23 9.41
N GLY A 435 -2.62 0.53 9.87
CA GLY A 435 -2.80 1.69 10.71
C GLY A 435 -1.82 2.78 10.32
N GLN A 436 -2.00 3.94 10.87
CA GLN A 436 -1.13 5.07 10.56
C GLN A 436 -0.79 5.89 11.80
N PHE A 437 0.37 6.53 11.76
CA PHE A 437 0.86 7.39 12.81
C PHE A 437 1.49 8.66 12.23
N ILE A 438 1.48 9.73 13.00
CA ILE A 438 2.24 10.94 12.66
C ILE A 438 3.39 11.12 13.65
N VAL A 439 4.48 11.72 13.17
CA VAL A 439 5.59 12.20 13.98
C VAL A 439 5.42 13.70 14.16
N SER A 440 5.18 14.16 15.39
CA SER A 440 4.88 15.57 15.71
C SER A 440 5.93 16.18 16.61
N LYS A 441 6.25 17.46 16.37
CA LYS A 441 7.08 18.26 17.29
C LYS A 441 6.39 18.53 18.61
N ASP A 442 5.06 18.72 18.55
CA ASP A 442 4.20 18.95 19.72
C ASP A 442 2.94 18.09 19.66
N PRO A 443 3.01 16.84 20.14
CA PRO A 443 1.87 15.93 20.17
C PRO A 443 0.64 16.48 20.90
N ALA A 444 0.82 17.42 21.84
CA ALA A 444 -0.28 18.02 22.59
C ALA A 444 -1.07 19.03 21.75
N ALA A 445 -0.42 19.68 20.78
CA ALA A 445 -1.06 20.62 19.88
C ALA A 445 -1.85 19.93 18.75
N VAL A 446 -1.61 18.63 18.52
CA VAL A 446 -2.32 17.87 17.48
C VAL A 446 -3.79 17.72 17.86
N LYS A 447 -4.67 18.28 17.01
CA LYS A 447 -6.11 18.26 17.25
C LYS A 447 -6.67 16.86 17.07
N LYS A 448 -7.38 16.39 18.07
CA LYS A 448 -8.10 15.12 18.07
C LYS A 448 -9.60 15.38 18.06
N ASP A 449 -10.35 14.50 17.40
CA ASP A 449 -11.81 14.51 17.45
C ASP A 449 -12.33 14.00 18.81
N ALA A 450 -13.65 13.99 18.99
CA ALA A 450 -14.30 13.52 20.21
C ALA A 450 -14.01 12.04 20.54
N LYS A 451 -13.50 11.25 19.58
CA LYS A 451 -13.09 9.85 19.78
C LYS A 451 -11.59 9.71 20.03
N GLY A 452 -10.86 10.82 20.11
CA GLY A 452 -9.42 10.85 20.30
C GLY A 452 -8.61 10.55 19.04
N MET A 453 -9.24 10.53 17.87
CA MET A 453 -8.62 10.27 16.59
C MET A 453 -8.21 11.58 15.91
N ILE A 454 -7.05 11.57 15.25
CA ILE A 454 -6.61 12.70 14.45
C ILE A 454 -7.25 12.57 13.07
N ASN A 455 -7.88 13.65 12.64
CA ASN A 455 -8.58 13.69 11.39
C ASN A 455 -7.74 14.43 10.35
N PHE A 456 -7.26 13.71 9.32
CA PHE A 456 -6.51 14.28 8.20
C PHE A 456 -7.40 14.94 7.14
N ARG A 457 -8.73 14.98 7.33
CA ARG A 457 -9.73 15.48 6.38
C ARG A 457 -9.45 16.87 5.82
N ALA A 458 -8.78 17.71 6.61
CA ALA A 458 -8.42 19.05 6.16
C ALA A 458 -7.25 19.08 5.14
N GLN A 459 -6.66 17.93 4.83
CA GLN A 459 -5.34 17.89 4.18
C GLN A 459 -5.32 17.14 2.85
N THR A 460 -6.27 16.24 2.57
CA THR A 460 -6.49 15.76 1.21
C THR A 460 -7.19 16.84 0.38
N LYS A 461 -6.54 18.01 0.29
CA LYS A 461 -6.87 19.02 -0.69
C LYS A 461 -6.47 18.46 -2.05
N HIS A 462 -7.39 17.77 -2.70
CA HIS A 462 -7.28 17.59 -4.14
C HIS A 462 -7.57 18.96 -4.77
N PRO A 463 -6.57 19.72 -5.23
CA PRO A 463 -6.84 20.98 -5.89
C PRO A 463 -7.72 20.67 -7.09
N LEU A 464 -8.88 21.28 -7.14
CA LEU A 464 -9.78 21.16 -8.28
C LEU A 464 -9.06 21.67 -9.53
N PRO A 465 -8.86 20.83 -10.56
CA PRO A 465 -8.30 21.30 -11.81
C PRO A 465 -9.19 22.43 -12.37
N ALA A 466 -8.58 23.55 -12.76
CA ALA A 466 -9.33 24.68 -13.32
C ALA A 466 -10.25 24.25 -14.48
N ALA A 467 -9.82 23.28 -15.27
CA ALA A 467 -10.62 22.69 -16.34
C ALA A 467 -11.91 22.00 -15.82
N GLU A 468 -11.88 21.36 -14.64
CA GLU A 468 -13.08 20.74 -14.04
C GLU A 468 -14.06 21.79 -13.52
N VAL A 469 -13.56 22.90 -12.97
CA VAL A 469 -14.41 24.03 -12.55
C VAL A 469 -15.15 24.61 -13.74
N VAL A 470 -14.42 24.87 -14.85
CA VAL A 470 -15.01 25.38 -16.10
C VAL A 470 -16.02 24.39 -16.70
N ALA A 471 -15.67 23.11 -16.77
CA ALA A 471 -16.55 22.07 -17.30
C ALA A 471 -17.82 21.92 -16.47
N THR A 472 -17.72 22.07 -15.15
CA THR A 472 -18.88 22.02 -14.24
C THR A 472 -19.79 23.23 -14.42
N ALA A 473 -19.22 24.43 -14.50
CA ALA A 473 -19.99 25.65 -14.76
C ALA A 473 -20.76 25.57 -16.10
N ALA A 474 -20.19 24.94 -17.11
CA ALA A 474 -20.78 24.72 -18.43
C ALA A 474 -21.98 23.74 -18.44
N GLN A 475 -22.31 23.10 -17.32
CA GLN A 475 -23.51 22.25 -17.19
C GLN A 475 -24.78 23.08 -16.98
N ALA A 476 -24.67 24.31 -16.46
CA ALA A 476 -25.81 25.17 -16.25
C ALA A 476 -26.64 25.41 -17.54
N SER A 477 -27.93 25.46 -17.39
CA SER A 477 -28.92 25.60 -18.47
C SER A 477 -29.08 24.40 -19.42
N LYS A 478 -28.35 23.30 -19.21
CA LYS A 478 -28.55 22.06 -19.97
C LYS A 478 -29.75 21.27 -19.42
N PRO A 479 -30.45 20.48 -20.27
CA PRO A 479 -31.41 19.51 -19.78
C PRO A 479 -30.71 18.51 -18.84
N ALA A 480 -31.33 18.22 -17.69
CA ALA A 480 -30.83 17.20 -16.76
C ALA A 480 -31.03 15.80 -17.36
N ALA A 481 -30.02 14.96 -17.25
CA ALA A 481 -30.10 13.58 -17.71
C ALA A 481 -31.15 12.80 -16.90
N VAL A 482 -32.05 12.13 -17.59
CA VAL A 482 -33.15 11.38 -16.97
C VAL A 482 -32.63 10.06 -16.38
N PHE A 483 -33.16 9.69 -15.22
CA PHE A 483 -32.95 8.37 -14.64
C PHE A 483 -34.24 7.84 -13.99
N ALA A 484 -34.31 6.53 -13.84
CA ALA A 484 -35.36 5.83 -13.10
C ALA A 484 -34.70 4.66 -12.37
N LYS A 485 -34.34 4.85 -11.11
CA LYS A 485 -33.64 3.86 -10.27
C LYS A 485 -34.32 3.71 -8.91
N SER A 486 -34.15 2.59 -8.23
CA SER A 486 -34.65 2.39 -6.88
C SER A 486 -33.65 2.91 -5.84
N ASP A 487 -34.16 3.51 -4.77
CA ASP A 487 -33.36 3.85 -3.59
C ASP A 487 -33.16 2.61 -2.69
N LEU A 488 -32.35 2.76 -1.64
CA LEU A 488 -32.04 1.69 -0.70
C LEU A 488 -33.25 1.17 0.10
N SER A 489 -34.37 1.89 0.08
CA SER A 489 -35.65 1.49 0.68
C SER A 489 -36.59 0.80 -0.32
N GLY A 490 -36.17 0.65 -1.58
CA GLY A 490 -36.96 0.04 -2.65
C GLY A 490 -37.92 1.03 -3.35
N ASN A 491 -37.93 2.31 -3.00
CA ASN A 491 -38.76 3.29 -3.66
C ASN A 491 -38.19 3.65 -5.04
N ARG A 492 -39.00 3.58 -6.07
CA ARG A 492 -38.59 3.98 -7.42
C ARG A 492 -38.53 5.51 -7.54
N LEU A 493 -37.35 6.05 -7.78
CA LEU A 493 -37.11 7.47 -8.00
C LEU A 493 -36.95 7.73 -9.50
N VAL A 494 -37.83 8.55 -10.04
CA VAL A 494 -37.83 9.01 -11.45
C VAL A 494 -37.56 10.50 -11.46
N LEU A 495 -36.47 10.94 -12.09
CA LEU A 495 -36.10 12.36 -12.08
C LEU A 495 -37.20 13.26 -12.62
N ALA A 496 -37.86 12.87 -13.70
CA ALA A 496 -38.94 13.66 -14.29
C ALA A 496 -40.11 13.92 -13.33
N ASP A 497 -40.43 12.95 -12.46
CA ASP A 497 -41.47 13.10 -11.45
C ASP A 497 -40.98 13.95 -10.27
N LEU A 498 -39.72 13.73 -9.82
CA LEU A 498 -39.12 14.50 -8.73
C LEU A 498 -38.99 15.99 -9.10
N ALA A 499 -38.55 16.28 -10.32
CA ALA A 499 -38.31 17.63 -10.82
C ALA A 499 -39.57 18.28 -11.46
N LYS A 500 -40.75 17.65 -11.37
CA LYS A 500 -41.96 18.17 -12.02
C LYS A 500 -42.39 19.54 -11.49
N THR A 501 -42.35 19.71 -10.18
CA THR A 501 -42.87 20.93 -9.52
C THR A 501 -41.95 21.55 -8.50
N LYS A 502 -40.87 20.89 -8.17
CA LYS A 502 -39.89 21.36 -7.17
C LYS A 502 -38.45 21.07 -7.59
N PRO A 503 -37.47 21.85 -7.13
CA PRO A 503 -36.07 21.59 -7.43
C PRO A 503 -35.59 20.26 -6.85
N VAL A 504 -34.59 19.65 -7.52
CA VAL A 504 -33.93 18.45 -7.10
C VAL A 504 -32.43 18.74 -6.93
N VAL A 505 -31.85 18.31 -5.83
CA VAL A 505 -30.40 18.35 -5.57
C VAL A 505 -29.86 16.94 -5.68
N LEU A 506 -29.02 16.68 -6.66
CA LEU A 506 -28.24 15.43 -6.76
C LEU A 506 -26.89 15.62 -6.09
N PHE A 507 -26.56 14.70 -5.22
CA PHE A 507 -25.28 14.63 -4.51
C PHE A 507 -24.55 13.36 -4.91
N PHE A 508 -23.45 13.50 -5.63
CA PHE A 508 -22.67 12.38 -6.14
C PHE A 508 -21.62 11.95 -5.11
N ILE A 509 -21.68 10.67 -4.75
CA ILE A 509 -21.01 10.06 -3.61
C ILE A 509 -20.01 9.02 -4.13
N GLU A 510 -18.77 9.14 -3.72
CA GLU A 510 -17.81 8.05 -3.78
C GLU A 510 -17.87 7.31 -2.43
N LYS A 511 -18.04 5.98 -2.45
CA LYS A 511 -18.34 5.16 -1.27
C LYS A 511 -17.30 5.34 -0.15
N GLU A 512 -16.03 5.28 -0.49
CA GLU A 512 -14.94 5.34 0.49
C GLU A 512 -14.47 6.78 0.75
N CYS A 513 -14.94 7.75 -0.03
CA CYS A 513 -14.51 9.13 0.08
C CYS A 513 -15.01 9.82 1.36
N PRO A 514 -14.12 10.36 2.18
CA PRO A 514 -14.49 11.07 3.38
C PRO A 514 -15.19 12.38 3.14
N CYS A 515 -14.77 13.09 2.07
CA CYS A 515 -15.49 14.31 1.69
C CYS A 515 -16.96 14.03 1.41
N SER A 516 -17.29 12.82 0.87
CA SER A 516 -18.68 12.38 0.72
C SER A 516 -19.39 12.21 2.07
N ARG A 517 -18.70 11.60 3.04
CA ARG A 517 -19.22 11.39 4.41
C ARG A 517 -19.39 12.73 5.15
N ASP A 518 -18.44 13.66 4.96
CA ASP A 518 -18.46 14.98 5.60
C ASP A 518 -19.51 15.92 5.02
N ALA A 519 -19.72 15.85 3.72
CA ALA A 519 -20.74 16.67 3.05
C ALA A 519 -22.17 16.18 3.33
N ALA A 520 -22.37 14.88 3.57
CA ALA A 520 -23.69 14.29 3.77
C ALA A 520 -24.53 14.94 4.91
N PRO A 521 -23.95 15.30 6.09
CA PRO A 521 -24.68 16.04 7.12
C PRO A 521 -25.22 17.39 6.65
N TYR A 522 -24.46 18.12 5.80
CA TYR A 522 -24.91 19.42 5.28
C TYR A 522 -26.05 19.24 4.28
N LEU A 523 -25.97 18.24 3.41
CA LEU A 523 -27.06 17.90 2.48
C LEU A 523 -28.29 17.37 3.24
N SER A 524 -28.08 16.68 4.37
CA SER A 524 -29.16 16.26 5.27
C SER A 524 -29.85 17.47 5.94
N GLN A 525 -29.09 18.49 6.36
CA GLN A 525 -29.65 19.75 6.87
C GLN A 525 -30.47 20.45 5.77
N LEU A 526 -29.99 20.46 4.53
CA LEU A 526 -30.72 21.02 3.39
C LEU A 526 -32.04 20.28 3.17
N GLN A 527 -32.03 18.96 3.18
CA GLN A 527 -33.22 18.12 3.07
C GLN A 527 -34.20 18.38 4.22
N ALA A 528 -33.72 18.49 5.45
CA ALA A 528 -34.56 18.79 6.61
C ALA A 528 -35.23 20.18 6.52
N ALA A 529 -34.49 21.19 6.04
CA ALA A 529 -34.97 22.55 5.91
C ALA A 529 -36.00 22.73 4.76
N TYR A 530 -35.79 22.06 3.64
CA TYR A 530 -36.53 22.28 2.40
C TYR A 530 -37.27 21.06 1.85
N GLY A 531 -37.34 19.94 2.56
CA GLY A 531 -37.83 18.65 2.04
C GLY A 531 -39.26 18.66 1.51
N ARG A 532 -40.11 19.67 1.87
CA ARG A 532 -41.44 19.87 1.26
C ARG A 532 -41.36 20.54 -0.10
N SER A 533 -40.37 21.41 -0.32
CA SER A 533 -40.18 22.24 -1.52
C SER A 533 -38.92 21.88 -2.33
N CYS A 534 -38.16 20.88 -1.93
CA CYS A 534 -36.99 20.38 -2.61
C CYS A 534 -36.82 18.87 -2.35
N SER A 535 -36.19 18.14 -3.26
CA SER A 535 -35.75 16.75 -3.02
C SER A 535 -34.23 16.68 -3.10
N VAL A 536 -33.58 16.20 -2.06
CA VAL A 536 -32.14 15.81 -2.11
C VAL A 536 -32.05 14.31 -2.38
N VAL A 537 -31.20 13.90 -3.30
CA VAL A 537 -30.96 12.48 -3.65
C VAL A 537 -29.47 12.25 -3.76
N GLY A 538 -28.96 11.27 -3.03
CA GLY A 538 -27.58 10.77 -3.17
C GLY A 538 -27.48 9.77 -4.33
N VAL A 539 -26.40 9.84 -5.10
CA VAL A 539 -26.03 8.88 -6.14
C VAL A 539 -24.65 8.34 -5.79
N ILE A 540 -24.57 7.05 -5.45
CA ILE A 540 -23.32 6.44 -4.96
C ILE A 540 -22.74 5.45 -5.96
N ASN A 541 -21.41 5.48 -6.16
CA ASN A 541 -20.64 4.60 -7.05
C ASN A 541 -20.46 3.18 -6.50
N ALA A 542 -21.48 2.61 -5.91
CA ALA A 542 -21.46 1.30 -5.30
C ALA A 542 -22.69 0.48 -5.71
N ASP A 543 -22.58 -0.83 -5.55
CA ASP A 543 -23.72 -1.72 -5.62
C ASP A 543 -24.66 -1.53 -4.42
N GLU A 544 -25.75 -2.28 -4.38
CA GLU A 544 -26.75 -2.16 -3.31
C GLU A 544 -26.17 -2.51 -1.93
N VAL A 545 -25.23 -3.47 -1.86
CA VAL A 545 -24.59 -3.88 -0.60
C VAL A 545 -23.69 -2.77 -0.08
N GLY A 546 -22.77 -2.29 -0.90
CA GLY A 546 -21.86 -1.22 -0.53
C GLY A 546 -22.58 0.11 -0.23
N ALA A 547 -23.65 0.41 -0.95
CA ALA A 547 -24.48 1.58 -0.67
C ALA A 547 -25.22 1.48 0.67
N LYS A 548 -25.69 0.28 1.08
CA LYS A 548 -26.29 0.03 2.39
C LYS A 548 -25.26 0.16 3.52
N GLU A 549 -24.04 -0.33 3.32
CA GLU A 549 -22.94 -0.16 4.27
C GLU A 549 -22.63 1.33 4.50
N TRP A 550 -22.47 2.09 3.42
CA TRP A 550 -22.25 3.53 3.49
C TRP A 550 -23.39 4.24 4.22
N ALA A 551 -24.64 3.95 3.85
CA ALA A 551 -25.81 4.57 4.46
C ALA A 551 -25.98 4.22 5.94
N ALA A 552 -25.62 3.00 6.36
CA ALA A 552 -25.62 2.58 7.76
C ALA A 552 -24.58 3.36 8.59
N ALA A 553 -23.41 3.61 8.01
CA ALA A 553 -22.33 4.35 8.67
C ALA A 553 -22.62 5.86 8.75
N VAL A 554 -23.13 6.45 7.66
CA VAL A 554 -23.31 7.91 7.51
C VAL A 554 -24.68 8.39 8.00
N LYS A 555 -25.70 7.55 7.88
CA LYS A 555 -27.11 7.84 8.23
C LYS A 555 -27.64 9.10 7.52
N PRO A 556 -27.61 9.13 6.16
CA PRO A 556 -28.03 10.30 5.42
C PRO A 556 -29.53 10.57 5.64
N GLY A 557 -29.89 11.85 5.75
CA GLY A 557 -31.29 12.30 5.87
C GLY A 557 -32.04 12.39 4.53
N PHE A 558 -31.54 11.73 3.48
CA PHE A 558 -32.08 11.75 2.12
C PHE A 558 -31.94 10.35 1.47
N PRO A 559 -32.76 10.02 0.45
CA PRO A 559 -32.65 8.76 -0.26
C PRO A 559 -31.33 8.65 -1.05
N VAL A 560 -30.80 7.43 -1.13
CA VAL A 560 -29.56 7.12 -1.86
C VAL A 560 -29.84 6.06 -2.92
N ILE A 561 -29.37 6.30 -4.14
CA ILE A 561 -29.47 5.39 -5.29
C ILE A 561 -28.09 4.75 -5.57
N PRO A 562 -27.97 3.42 -5.63
CA PRO A 562 -26.79 2.73 -6.12
C PRO A 562 -26.58 2.97 -7.62
N ASP A 563 -25.34 3.25 -8.05
CA ASP A 563 -24.96 3.48 -9.45
C ASP A 563 -23.64 2.76 -9.78
N PRO A 564 -23.57 1.41 -9.61
CA PRO A 564 -22.35 0.63 -9.78
C PRO A 564 -21.82 0.63 -11.22
N ASP A 565 -22.68 0.88 -12.19
CA ASP A 565 -22.39 1.00 -13.62
C ASP A 565 -22.04 2.43 -14.04
N PHE A 566 -22.02 3.40 -13.10
CA PHE A 566 -21.77 4.82 -13.33
C PHE A 566 -22.71 5.51 -14.32
N ALA A 567 -23.84 4.91 -14.63
CA ALA A 567 -24.74 5.42 -15.67
C ALA A 567 -25.28 6.83 -15.39
N VAL A 568 -25.65 7.10 -14.14
CA VAL A 568 -26.11 8.45 -13.70
C VAL A 568 -24.90 9.36 -13.49
N ILE A 569 -23.84 8.89 -12.85
CA ILE A 569 -22.62 9.65 -12.58
C ILE A 569 -22.03 10.21 -13.89
N ASP A 570 -21.90 9.38 -14.93
CA ASP A 570 -21.38 9.78 -16.23
C ASP A 570 -22.27 10.76 -16.97
N ALA A 571 -23.59 10.53 -16.92
CA ALA A 571 -24.55 11.39 -17.58
C ALA A 571 -24.52 12.84 -17.07
N TYR A 572 -24.11 13.04 -15.82
CA TYR A 572 -23.92 14.36 -15.22
C TYR A 572 -22.49 14.88 -15.30
N GLY A 573 -21.56 14.09 -15.83
CA GLY A 573 -20.13 14.45 -15.92
C GLY A 573 -19.46 14.63 -14.56
N ALA A 574 -19.99 13.99 -13.52
CA ALA A 574 -19.40 14.01 -12.18
C ALA A 574 -18.14 13.16 -12.17
N LYS A 575 -16.98 13.79 -12.04
CA LYS A 575 -15.67 13.11 -12.05
C LYS A 575 -15.14 12.80 -10.66
N ARG A 576 -15.55 13.60 -9.67
CA ARG A 576 -15.12 13.49 -8.28
C ARG A 576 -16.31 13.53 -7.35
N SER A 577 -16.18 12.98 -6.18
CA SER A 577 -17.21 13.06 -5.16
C SER A 577 -17.38 14.48 -4.62
N VAL A 578 -18.46 14.65 -3.92
CA VAL A 578 -19.04 15.93 -3.54
C VAL A 578 -19.34 16.82 -4.75
N TYR A 579 -19.58 16.18 -5.91
CA TYR A 579 -20.21 16.90 -7.01
C TYR A 579 -21.69 17.07 -6.68
N VAL A 580 -22.19 18.31 -6.78
CA VAL A 580 -23.59 18.63 -6.48
C VAL A 580 -24.23 19.29 -7.71
N THR A 581 -25.41 18.81 -8.11
CA THR A 581 -26.16 19.41 -9.18
C THR A 581 -27.54 19.85 -8.67
N VAL A 582 -27.88 21.12 -8.85
CA VAL A 582 -29.22 21.67 -8.57
C VAL A 582 -30.01 21.71 -9.87
N ILE A 583 -31.15 21.02 -9.90
CA ILE A 583 -32.05 20.90 -11.04
C ILE A 583 -33.29 21.71 -10.73
N ALA A 584 -33.67 22.61 -11.65
CA ALA A 584 -34.89 23.42 -11.54
C ALA A 584 -36.15 22.59 -11.80
N PRO A 585 -37.32 23.03 -11.33
CA PRO A 585 -38.57 22.48 -11.78
C PRO A 585 -38.65 22.50 -13.32
N GLY A 586 -39.11 21.38 -13.91
CA GLY A 586 -39.09 21.19 -15.36
C GLY A 586 -37.84 20.50 -15.90
N GLY A 587 -36.85 20.17 -15.06
CA GLY A 587 -35.75 19.27 -15.43
C GLY A 587 -34.53 19.94 -16.11
N THR A 588 -34.28 21.23 -15.86
CA THR A 588 -33.08 21.93 -16.34
C THR A 588 -32.08 22.10 -15.22
N ILE A 589 -30.82 21.88 -15.48
CA ILE A 589 -29.72 22.10 -14.52
C ILE A 589 -29.62 23.61 -14.25
N ALA A 590 -29.96 24.02 -13.04
CA ALA A 590 -29.83 25.42 -12.62
C ALA A 590 -28.37 25.76 -12.33
N LYS A 591 -27.66 24.86 -11.61
CA LYS A 591 -26.26 25.02 -11.27
C LYS A 591 -25.61 23.69 -10.90
N ALA A 592 -24.30 23.56 -11.13
CA ALA A 592 -23.51 22.45 -10.69
C ALA A 592 -22.26 22.92 -9.93
N TYR A 593 -21.83 22.15 -8.94
CA TYR A 593 -20.73 22.47 -8.05
C TYR A 593 -19.75 21.28 -8.04
N PRO A 594 -18.47 21.50 -8.34
CA PRO A 594 -17.47 20.42 -8.41
C PRO A 594 -16.87 20.07 -7.04
N GLY A 595 -17.41 20.59 -5.97
CA GLY A 595 -16.96 20.43 -4.59
C GLY A 595 -17.86 21.21 -3.64
N TYR A 596 -17.47 21.30 -2.37
CA TYR A 596 -18.21 22.02 -1.36
C TYR A 596 -17.32 22.86 -0.44
N ASN A 597 -17.88 23.95 0.05
CA ASN A 597 -17.42 24.78 1.15
C ASN A 597 -18.60 25.53 1.76
N ALA A 598 -18.38 26.34 2.77
CA ALA A 598 -19.43 27.11 3.41
C ALA A 598 -20.20 28.03 2.42
N ASP A 599 -19.47 28.64 1.46
CA ASP A 599 -20.05 29.53 0.46
C ASP A 599 -20.91 28.76 -0.55
N SER A 600 -20.41 27.66 -1.13
CA SER A 600 -21.15 26.83 -2.08
C SER A 600 -22.39 26.20 -1.44
N LEU A 601 -22.32 25.75 -0.19
CA LEU A 601 -23.46 25.24 0.56
C LEU A 601 -24.52 26.32 0.79
N SER A 602 -24.08 27.54 1.11
CA SER A 602 -24.99 28.70 1.25
C SER A 602 -25.66 29.07 -0.06
N GLU A 603 -24.89 29.01 -1.15
CA GLU A 603 -25.42 29.27 -2.51
C GLU A 603 -26.39 28.17 -2.97
N ILE A 604 -26.12 26.90 -2.70
CA ILE A 604 -27.03 25.77 -2.95
C ILE A 604 -28.34 26.02 -2.19
N SER A 605 -28.28 26.38 -0.91
CA SER A 605 -29.44 26.67 -0.07
C SER A 605 -30.28 27.83 -0.64
N ALA A 606 -29.62 28.92 -1.04
CA ALA A 606 -30.30 30.07 -1.64
C ALA A 606 -30.95 29.73 -2.98
N THR A 607 -30.25 28.97 -3.84
CA THR A 607 -30.77 28.51 -5.14
C THR A 607 -31.98 27.60 -4.97
N VAL A 608 -31.93 26.67 -4.01
CA VAL A 608 -33.08 25.79 -3.69
C VAL A 608 -34.28 26.58 -3.19
N ALA A 609 -34.06 27.54 -2.29
CA ALA A 609 -35.16 28.40 -1.79
C ALA A 609 -35.82 29.20 -2.92
N GLN A 610 -35.00 29.82 -3.78
CA GLN A 610 -35.48 30.59 -4.93
C GLN A 610 -36.30 29.73 -5.89
N LEU A 611 -35.78 28.58 -6.29
CA LEU A 611 -36.44 27.67 -7.23
C LEU A 611 -37.67 26.99 -6.63
N GLY A 612 -37.68 26.76 -5.33
CA GLY A 612 -38.80 26.19 -4.59
C GLY A 612 -39.88 27.22 -4.21
N GLY A 613 -39.68 28.51 -4.49
CA GLY A 613 -40.59 29.58 -4.15
C GLY A 613 -40.83 29.77 -2.65
N VAL A 614 -39.82 29.51 -1.83
CA VAL A 614 -39.90 29.57 -0.36
C VAL A 614 -38.85 30.54 0.20
N PRO A 615 -39.07 31.10 1.41
CA PRO A 615 -38.04 31.91 2.06
C PRO A 615 -36.75 31.15 2.29
N SER A 616 -35.62 31.83 2.12
CA SER A 616 -34.31 31.25 2.44
C SER A 616 -34.17 31.04 3.95
N VAL A 617 -33.78 29.85 4.34
CA VAL A 617 -33.48 29.49 5.74
C VAL A 617 -32.01 29.72 6.00
N LYS A 618 -31.66 30.42 7.08
CA LYS A 618 -30.25 30.56 7.50
C LYS A 618 -29.79 29.24 8.13
N LEU A 619 -29.06 28.45 7.37
CA LEU A 619 -28.42 27.22 7.85
C LEU A 619 -27.05 27.54 8.41
N VAL A 620 -26.62 26.75 9.40
CA VAL A 620 -25.30 26.88 10.02
C VAL A 620 -24.43 25.73 9.53
N TRP A 621 -23.45 26.05 8.72
CA TRP A 621 -22.50 25.09 8.16
C TRP A 621 -21.30 24.91 9.12
N LYS A 622 -21.60 24.37 10.31
CA LYS A 622 -20.57 24.15 11.34
C LYS A 622 -19.48 23.24 10.79
N ASP A 623 -18.24 23.67 10.93
CA ASP A 623 -17.03 22.94 10.50
C ASP A 623 -16.94 22.71 8.97
N ALA A 624 -17.76 23.40 8.16
CA ALA A 624 -17.60 23.35 6.70
C ALA A 624 -16.28 24.02 6.27
N PRO A 625 -15.62 23.50 5.21
CA PRO A 625 -14.37 24.08 4.74
C PRO A 625 -14.52 25.53 4.29
N GLY A 626 -13.49 26.35 4.52
CA GLY A 626 -13.45 27.73 4.00
C GLY A 626 -13.10 27.78 2.51
N GLU A 627 -12.27 26.84 2.05
CA GLU A 627 -11.92 26.67 0.63
C GLU A 627 -12.77 25.59 -0.02
N LEU A 628 -12.98 25.69 -1.35
CA LEU A 628 -13.73 24.71 -2.10
C LEU A 628 -13.00 23.37 -2.12
N LEU A 629 -13.58 22.34 -1.50
CA LEU A 629 -13.06 20.98 -1.47
C LEU A 629 -13.79 20.09 -2.47
N ALA A 630 -13.01 19.40 -3.30
CA ALA A 630 -13.47 18.24 -4.04
C ALA A 630 -13.07 16.96 -3.29
N GLY A 631 -13.84 15.91 -3.47
CA GLY A 631 -13.51 14.60 -2.95
C GLY A 631 -12.72 13.73 -3.93
N CYS A 632 -12.67 12.43 -3.64
CA CYS A 632 -11.98 11.42 -4.44
C CYS A 632 -12.59 11.26 -5.84
N PRO A 633 -11.85 10.75 -6.83
CA PRO A 633 -12.42 10.36 -8.11
C PRO A 633 -13.58 9.39 -7.92
N LEU A 634 -14.63 9.52 -8.75
CA LEU A 634 -15.78 8.62 -8.73
C LEU A 634 -15.53 7.32 -9.52
N LYS A 635 -14.46 7.29 -10.31
CA LYS A 635 -14.02 6.13 -11.11
C LYS A 635 -12.56 5.83 -10.87
#